data_216b8fb7a85576e3cf66ce1e9bbf4af2
#
_entry.id   216b8fb7a85576e3cf66ce1e9bbf4af2
#
_cell.length_a   1.000
_cell.length_b   1.000
_cell.length_c   1.000
_cell.angle_alpha   90.00
_cell.angle_beta   90.00
_cell.angle_gamma   90.00
#
_symmetry.space_group_name_H-M   'P 1'
#
loop_
_entity.id
_entity.type
_entity.pdbx_description
1 polymer ?
#
loop_
_entity_poly.entity_id
_entity_poly.type
_entity_poly.pdbx_seq_one_letter_code
_entity_poly.pdbx_strand_id
1 'polypeptide(L)'
;MIWSLIKIIFFITIIALVTLVTGVIIDAGGVITMQFASYEISLTPIQGIIGIILCMSSLLATKWLFGILVAIFKFFNGDETAITRYFNKNKEERGYKALADSMVSMAAGEGKDAINNANRAERLLQRPQLTNLVSAQAAEKFGDNKRALKYYKRLLKNDQTRFVGLQGLLKQKLLEGDNETALLLAEKAFSIRPNHDQTLNVLFDLQTEKQDWKGAQKTIKANVRAGKLPKDIGLRREAILLLADAKAMLE
;
A
#
# COMPACT_ATOMS: atom_id res chain seq x y z
N MET A 1 -23.33 -19.71 10.21
CA MET A 1 -24.69 -20.00 10.76
C MET A 1 -24.83 -21.44 11.26
N ILE A 2 -24.46 -22.48 10.52
CA ILE A 2 -24.59 -23.89 10.93
C ILE A 2 -23.85 -24.20 12.24
N TRP A 3 -22.67 -23.67 12.45
CA TRP A 3 -21.86 -23.87 13.68
C TRP A 3 -22.49 -23.25 14.95
N SER A 4 -23.24 -22.16 14.79
CA SER A 4 -23.99 -21.57 15.92
C SER A 4 -25.22 -22.40 16.29
N LEU A 5 -25.90 -22.98 15.29
CA LEU A 5 -27.03 -23.88 15.46
C LEU A 5 -26.62 -25.18 16.20
N ILE A 6 -25.48 -25.77 15.79
CA ILE A 6 -24.90 -26.95 16.45
C ILE A 6 -24.60 -26.70 17.92
N LYS A 7 -24.05 -25.53 18.26
CA LYS A 7 -23.76 -25.14 19.65
C LYS A 7 -25.04 -25.00 20.49
N ILE A 8 -26.09 -24.42 19.91
CA ILE A 8 -27.39 -24.25 20.59
C ILE A 8 -28.07 -25.62 20.83
N ILE A 9 -28.08 -26.51 19.83
CA ILE A 9 -28.63 -27.88 19.97
C ILE A 9 -27.84 -28.65 21.01
N PHE A 10 -26.48 -28.58 21.00
CA PHE A 10 -25.62 -29.24 21.98
C PHE A 10 -25.90 -28.74 23.39
N PHE A 11 -26.09 -27.42 23.57
CA PHE A 11 -26.41 -26.81 24.86
C PHE A 11 -27.82 -27.28 25.39
N ILE A 12 -28.81 -27.30 24.53
CA ILE A 12 -30.16 -27.78 24.87
C ILE A 12 -30.12 -29.27 25.26
N THR A 13 -29.34 -30.09 24.53
CA THR A 13 -29.22 -31.52 24.82
C THR A 13 -28.54 -31.76 26.17
N ILE A 14 -27.51 -30.96 26.52
CA ILE A 14 -26.88 -31.01 27.85
C ILE A 14 -27.88 -30.66 28.94
N ILE A 15 -28.65 -29.59 28.78
CA ILE A 15 -29.66 -29.17 29.78
C ILE A 15 -30.69 -30.29 29.98
N ALA A 16 -31.23 -30.85 28.90
CA ALA A 16 -32.19 -31.94 28.96
C ALA A 16 -31.62 -33.18 29.69
N LEU A 17 -30.37 -33.55 29.38
CA LEU A 17 -29.67 -34.67 30.01
C LEU A 17 -29.48 -34.44 31.52
N VAL A 18 -29.02 -33.23 31.90
CA VAL A 18 -28.86 -32.83 33.31
C VAL A 18 -30.19 -32.88 34.05
N THR A 19 -31.28 -32.39 33.45
CA THR A 19 -32.61 -32.39 34.05
C THR A 19 -33.12 -33.80 34.27
N LEU A 20 -32.92 -34.70 33.31
CA LEU A 20 -33.34 -36.12 33.37
C LEU A 20 -32.56 -36.88 34.45
N VAL A 21 -31.25 -36.72 34.52
CA VAL A 21 -30.37 -37.31 35.56
C VAL A 21 -30.76 -36.78 36.96
N THR A 22 -31.07 -35.49 37.08
CA THR A 22 -31.53 -34.85 38.30
C THR A 22 -32.83 -35.46 38.80
N GLY A 23 -33.81 -35.67 37.93
CA GLY A 23 -35.07 -36.31 38.24
C GLY A 23 -34.87 -37.69 38.84
N VAL A 24 -34.08 -38.53 38.16
CA VAL A 24 -33.76 -39.92 38.62
C VAL A 24 -33.06 -39.94 40.01
N ILE A 25 -32.14 -39.00 40.27
CA ILE A 25 -31.44 -38.92 41.54
C ILE A 25 -32.34 -38.42 42.69
N ILE A 26 -33.28 -37.53 42.42
CA ILE A 26 -34.22 -37.04 43.41
C ILE A 26 -35.21 -38.15 43.80
N ASP A 27 -35.74 -38.92 42.83
CA ASP A 27 -36.63 -40.04 43.07
C ASP A 27 -36.00 -41.21 43.86
N ALA A 28 -34.66 -41.36 43.71
CA ALA A 28 -33.90 -42.41 44.40
C ALA A 28 -33.65 -42.15 45.91
N GLY A 29 -33.91 -40.93 46.42
CA GLY A 29 -33.87 -40.61 47.84
C GLY A 29 -32.48 -40.76 48.49
N GLY A 30 -31.38 -40.87 47.69
CA GLY A 30 -30.05 -41.18 48.17
C GLY A 30 -29.27 -39.94 48.62
N VAL A 31 -28.49 -40.11 49.67
CA VAL A 31 -27.45 -39.09 50.10
C VAL A 31 -26.10 -39.52 49.53
N ILE A 32 -25.45 -38.65 48.83
CA ILE A 32 -24.12 -38.91 48.28
C ILE A 32 -23.09 -38.52 49.38
N THR A 33 -22.47 -39.54 50.00
CA THR A 33 -21.39 -39.32 50.99
C THR A 33 -20.04 -39.44 50.28
N MET A 34 -19.28 -38.33 50.26
CA MET A 34 -17.88 -38.34 49.80
C MET A 34 -16.96 -38.29 51.03
N GLN A 35 -16.14 -39.33 51.23
CA GLN A 35 -15.07 -39.33 52.20
C GLN A 35 -13.79 -38.81 51.56
N PHE A 36 -13.30 -37.69 52.04
CA PHE A 36 -12.01 -37.16 51.66
C PHE A 36 -11.12 -37.04 52.89
N ALA A 37 -10.16 -37.94 53.03
CA ALA A 37 -9.25 -38.03 54.15
C ALA A 37 -10.00 -38.21 55.53
N SER A 38 -10.08 -37.19 56.36
CA SER A 38 -10.73 -37.22 57.66
C SER A 38 -12.10 -36.48 57.69
N TYR A 39 -12.60 -36.05 56.56
CA TYR A 39 -13.88 -35.31 56.45
C TYR A 39 -14.89 -36.15 55.68
N GLU A 40 -16.06 -36.36 56.32
CA GLU A 40 -17.26 -36.89 55.63
C GLU A 40 -18.14 -35.74 55.22
N ILE A 41 -18.27 -35.52 53.89
CA ILE A 41 -19.16 -34.53 53.33
C ILE A 41 -20.38 -35.26 52.81
N SER A 42 -21.50 -35.09 53.47
CA SER A 42 -22.81 -35.59 53.01
C SER A 42 -23.50 -34.50 52.20
N LEU A 43 -23.61 -34.73 50.88
CA LEU A 43 -24.26 -33.81 49.96
C LEU A 43 -25.68 -34.33 49.62
N THR A 44 -26.66 -33.48 49.82
CA THR A 44 -27.97 -33.78 49.22
C THR A 44 -27.89 -33.71 47.71
N PRO A 45 -28.72 -34.45 46.96
CA PRO A 45 -28.71 -34.48 45.49
C PRO A 45 -28.78 -33.06 44.88
N ILE A 46 -29.55 -32.17 45.51
CA ILE A 46 -29.75 -30.77 45.08
C ILE A 46 -28.41 -29.96 45.27
N GLN A 47 -27.68 -30.17 46.38
CA GLN A 47 -26.39 -29.51 46.59
C GLN A 47 -25.31 -29.97 45.61
N GLY A 48 -25.35 -31.25 45.26
CA GLY A 48 -24.45 -31.81 44.22
C GLY A 48 -24.68 -31.14 42.87
N ILE A 49 -25.92 -30.96 42.47
CA ILE A 49 -26.30 -30.33 41.18
C ILE A 49 -25.88 -28.85 41.17
N ILE A 50 -26.15 -28.12 42.25
CA ILE A 50 -25.74 -26.71 42.38
C ILE A 50 -24.20 -26.61 42.29
N GLY A 51 -23.47 -27.54 42.94
CA GLY A 51 -22.01 -27.59 42.87
C GLY A 51 -21.50 -27.80 41.43
N ILE A 52 -22.11 -28.70 40.63
CA ILE A 52 -21.76 -28.94 39.25
C ILE A 52 -22.04 -27.71 38.38
N ILE A 53 -23.21 -27.06 38.58
CA ILE A 53 -23.55 -25.83 37.82
C ILE A 53 -22.58 -24.70 38.16
N LEU A 54 -22.21 -24.52 39.41
CA LEU A 54 -21.21 -23.52 39.84
C LEU A 54 -19.82 -23.83 39.28
N CYS A 55 -19.40 -25.09 39.25
CA CYS A 55 -18.13 -25.48 38.68
C CYS A 55 -18.10 -25.22 37.14
N MET A 56 -19.18 -25.54 36.46
CA MET A 56 -19.31 -25.35 35.02
C MET A 56 -19.37 -23.87 34.65
N SER A 57 -20.09 -23.06 35.44
CA SER A 57 -20.13 -21.59 35.26
C SER A 57 -18.76 -20.95 35.53
N SER A 58 -18.04 -21.43 36.51
CA SER A 58 -16.68 -20.97 36.83
C SER A 58 -15.70 -21.26 35.70
N LEU A 59 -15.77 -22.46 35.08
CA LEU A 59 -14.94 -22.81 33.93
C LEU A 59 -15.26 -21.93 32.71
N LEU A 60 -16.53 -21.64 32.46
CA LEU A 60 -16.94 -20.75 31.39
C LEU A 60 -16.46 -19.30 31.64
N ALA A 61 -16.61 -18.82 32.88
CA ALA A 61 -16.13 -17.50 33.28
C ALA A 61 -14.60 -17.39 33.13
N THR A 62 -13.86 -18.41 33.54
CA THR A 62 -12.39 -18.45 33.39
C THR A 62 -11.98 -18.41 31.91
N LYS A 63 -12.64 -19.19 31.06
CA LYS A 63 -12.41 -19.14 29.61
C LYS A 63 -12.73 -17.77 29.01
N TRP A 64 -13.80 -17.13 29.46
CA TRP A 64 -14.18 -15.78 29.00
C TRP A 64 -13.16 -14.71 29.46
N LEU A 65 -12.72 -14.78 30.73
CA LEU A 65 -11.69 -13.91 31.28
C LEU A 65 -10.36 -14.06 30.55
N PHE A 66 -9.96 -15.31 30.26
CA PHE A 66 -8.75 -15.60 29.49
C PHE A 66 -8.84 -15.05 28.07
N GLY A 67 -10.01 -15.12 27.43
CA GLY A 67 -10.28 -14.49 26.13
C GLY A 67 -10.09 -12.98 26.15
N ILE A 68 -10.57 -12.31 27.20
CA ILE A 68 -10.38 -10.86 27.40
C ILE A 68 -8.89 -10.54 27.60
N LEU A 69 -8.18 -11.31 28.44
CA LEU A 69 -6.76 -11.13 28.70
C LEU A 69 -5.92 -11.25 27.41
N VAL A 70 -6.21 -12.26 26.60
CA VAL A 70 -5.58 -12.44 25.29
C VAL A 70 -5.91 -11.29 24.34
N ALA A 71 -7.16 -10.80 24.34
CA ALA A 71 -7.56 -9.65 23.52
C ALA A 71 -6.84 -8.36 23.95
N ILE A 72 -6.70 -8.12 25.26
CA ILE A 72 -5.93 -7.00 25.80
C ILE A 72 -4.45 -7.13 25.42
N PHE A 73 -3.87 -8.32 25.56
CA PHE A 73 -2.47 -8.57 25.20
C PHE A 73 -2.21 -8.37 23.71
N LYS A 74 -3.13 -8.81 22.83
CA LYS A 74 -3.11 -8.55 21.39
C LYS A 74 -3.24 -7.06 21.06
N PHE A 75 -4.06 -6.33 21.81
CA PHE A 75 -4.19 -4.89 21.66
C PHE A 75 -2.87 -4.17 22.00
N PHE A 76 -2.18 -4.56 23.08
CA PHE A 76 -0.86 -4.01 23.44
C PHE A 76 0.25 -4.42 22.47
N ASN A 77 0.16 -5.58 21.84
CA ASN A 77 1.13 -6.06 20.83
C ASN A 77 0.88 -5.48 19.41
N GLY A 78 -0.05 -4.53 19.25
CA GLY A 78 -0.29 -3.86 17.97
C GLY A 78 -1.08 -4.67 16.94
N ASP A 79 -1.70 -5.78 17.33
CA ASP A 79 -2.62 -6.50 16.45
C ASP A 79 -3.83 -5.62 16.13
N GLU A 80 -4.05 -5.34 14.83
CA GLU A 80 -5.17 -4.53 14.37
C GLU A 80 -6.51 -5.16 14.80
N THR A 81 -7.25 -4.45 15.64
CA THR A 81 -8.60 -4.86 16.01
C THR A 81 -9.53 -4.84 14.79
N ALA A 82 -10.59 -5.64 14.79
CA ALA A 82 -11.58 -5.65 13.71
C ALA A 82 -12.15 -4.25 13.42
N ILE A 83 -12.27 -3.43 14.46
CA ILE A 83 -12.72 -2.03 14.38
C ILE A 83 -11.70 -1.18 13.62
N THR A 84 -10.41 -1.26 13.98
CA THR A 84 -9.34 -0.52 13.31
C THR A 84 -9.23 -0.95 11.85
N ARG A 85 -9.36 -2.24 11.56
CA ARG A 85 -9.35 -2.78 10.18
C ARG A 85 -10.53 -2.25 9.35
N TYR A 86 -11.72 -2.16 9.93
CA TYR A 86 -12.90 -1.59 9.27
C TYR A 86 -12.70 -0.10 8.95
N PHE A 87 -12.21 0.69 9.91
CA PHE A 87 -11.94 2.11 9.69
C PHE A 87 -10.82 2.34 8.68
N ASN A 88 -9.74 1.53 8.71
CA ASN A 88 -8.65 1.60 7.75
C ASN A 88 -9.13 1.25 6.35
N LYS A 89 -9.95 0.21 6.19
CA LYS A 89 -10.54 -0.16 4.90
C LYS A 89 -11.41 0.96 4.33
N ASN A 90 -12.31 1.52 5.13
CA ASN A 90 -13.18 2.63 4.68
C ASN A 90 -12.35 3.89 4.33
N LYS A 91 -11.29 4.18 5.10
CA LYS A 91 -10.36 5.27 4.81
C LYS A 91 -9.64 5.05 3.48
N GLU A 92 -9.19 3.83 3.23
CA GLU A 92 -8.50 3.45 1.99
C GLU A 92 -9.44 3.54 0.78
N GLU A 93 -10.67 3.02 0.87
CA GLU A 93 -11.69 3.14 -0.20
C GLU A 93 -11.99 4.60 -0.54
N ARG A 94 -12.17 5.45 0.47
CA ARG A 94 -12.37 6.90 0.27
C ARG A 94 -11.15 7.58 -0.35
N GLY A 95 -9.96 7.08 -0.03
CA GLY A 95 -8.71 7.56 -0.61
C GLY A 95 -8.58 7.21 -2.08
N TYR A 96 -8.88 5.97 -2.47
CA TYR A 96 -8.89 5.56 -3.88
C TYR A 96 -9.97 6.28 -4.67
N LYS A 97 -11.15 6.50 -4.08
CA LYS A 97 -12.19 7.30 -4.72
C LYS A 97 -11.71 8.72 -5.00
N ALA A 98 -11.10 9.38 -4.01
CA ALA A 98 -10.54 10.72 -4.19
C ALA A 98 -9.43 10.75 -5.27
N LEU A 99 -8.62 9.67 -5.38
CA LEU A 99 -7.63 9.54 -6.43
C LEU A 99 -8.28 9.45 -7.83
N ALA A 100 -9.30 8.61 -7.97
CA ALA A 100 -10.07 8.48 -9.20
C ALA A 100 -10.76 9.80 -9.58
N ASP A 101 -11.40 10.45 -8.62
CA ASP A 101 -12.04 11.78 -8.81
C ASP A 101 -11.00 12.81 -9.28
N SER A 102 -9.77 12.81 -8.73
CA SER A 102 -8.70 13.69 -9.20
C SER A 102 -8.33 13.43 -10.66
N MET A 103 -8.24 12.16 -11.07
CA MET A 103 -7.92 11.81 -12.47
C MET A 103 -9.06 12.22 -13.43
N VAL A 104 -10.31 12.05 -13.02
CA VAL A 104 -11.49 12.49 -13.78
C VAL A 104 -11.49 14.02 -13.92
N SER A 105 -11.29 14.75 -12.83
CA SER A 105 -11.21 16.23 -12.87
C SER A 105 -10.04 16.71 -13.72
N MET A 106 -8.90 16.02 -13.72
CA MET A 106 -7.79 16.31 -14.65
C MET A 106 -8.20 16.13 -16.11
N ALA A 107 -8.93 15.07 -16.43
CA ALA A 107 -9.39 14.81 -17.80
C ALA A 107 -10.43 15.86 -18.23
N ALA A 108 -11.33 16.26 -17.33
CA ALA A 108 -12.33 17.30 -17.55
C ALA A 108 -11.77 18.73 -17.65
N GLY A 109 -10.50 18.95 -17.26
CA GLY A 109 -9.91 20.29 -17.25
C GLY A 109 -10.21 21.10 -15.98
N GLU A 110 -10.75 20.45 -14.93
CA GLU A 110 -11.15 21.06 -13.66
C GLU A 110 -9.95 21.10 -12.67
N GLY A 111 -9.03 22.05 -12.89
CA GLY A 111 -7.75 22.08 -12.20
C GLY A 111 -7.82 22.18 -10.69
N LYS A 112 -8.70 23.03 -10.19
CA LYS A 112 -8.88 23.24 -8.75
C LYS A 112 -9.35 21.94 -8.06
N ASP A 113 -10.31 21.27 -8.68
CA ASP A 113 -10.88 20.04 -8.13
C ASP A 113 -9.92 18.86 -8.25
N ALA A 114 -9.17 18.78 -9.37
CA ALA A 114 -8.10 17.80 -9.53
C ALA A 114 -7.05 17.89 -8.41
N ILE A 115 -6.56 19.09 -8.10
CA ILE A 115 -5.58 19.32 -7.04
C ILE A 115 -6.19 19.04 -5.65
N ASN A 116 -7.42 19.46 -5.40
CA ASN A 116 -8.10 19.24 -4.12
C ASN A 116 -8.31 17.74 -3.85
N ASN A 117 -8.77 16.99 -4.86
CA ASN A 117 -8.98 15.57 -4.78
C ASN A 117 -7.64 14.80 -4.64
N ALA A 118 -6.56 15.23 -5.34
CA ALA A 118 -5.23 14.67 -5.14
C ALA A 118 -4.72 14.85 -3.70
N ASN A 119 -4.89 16.05 -3.14
CA ASN A 119 -4.54 16.35 -1.74
C ASN A 119 -5.37 15.52 -0.75
N ARG A 120 -6.66 15.28 -1.07
CA ARG A 120 -7.52 14.43 -0.25
C ARG A 120 -7.05 12.97 -0.30
N ALA A 121 -6.68 12.47 -1.48
CA ALA A 121 -6.10 11.14 -1.63
C ALA A 121 -4.79 11.00 -0.86
N GLU A 122 -3.89 12.01 -0.90
CA GLU A 122 -2.62 12.01 -0.16
C GLU A 122 -2.85 11.85 1.35
N ARG A 123 -3.88 12.52 1.92
CA ARG A 123 -4.20 12.40 3.35
C ARG A 123 -4.82 11.06 3.75
N LEU A 124 -5.54 10.42 2.82
CA LEU A 124 -6.28 9.19 3.10
C LEU A 124 -5.47 7.93 2.79
N LEU A 125 -4.65 7.95 1.73
CA LEU A 125 -3.84 6.82 1.29
C LEU A 125 -2.42 6.92 1.86
N GLN A 126 -1.96 5.87 2.51
CA GLN A 126 -0.56 5.74 2.90
C GLN A 126 0.28 5.14 1.76
N ARG A 127 0.07 5.67 0.54
CA ARG A 127 0.70 5.20 -0.70
C ARG A 127 1.39 6.36 -1.43
N PRO A 128 2.53 6.85 -0.89
CA PRO A 128 3.17 8.08 -1.40
C PRO A 128 3.61 7.98 -2.86
N GLN A 129 3.90 6.77 -3.37
CA GLN A 129 4.27 6.59 -4.78
C GLN A 129 3.12 7.00 -5.72
N LEU A 130 1.90 6.56 -5.40
CA LEU A 130 0.73 6.80 -6.21
C LEU A 130 0.19 8.21 -6.04
N THR A 131 0.07 8.68 -4.81
CA THR A 131 -0.47 10.01 -4.53
C THR A 131 0.44 11.14 -5.01
N ASN A 132 1.77 11.00 -4.83
CA ASN A 132 2.73 11.97 -5.36
C ASN A 132 2.71 12.02 -6.90
N LEU A 133 2.51 10.88 -7.58
CA LEU A 133 2.41 10.84 -9.04
C LEU A 133 1.20 11.64 -9.52
N VAL A 134 0.01 11.36 -9.00
CA VAL A 134 -1.22 12.06 -9.41
C VAL A 134 -1.18 13.53 -9.02
N SER A 135 -0.64 13.85 -7.83
CA SER A 135 -0.48 15.25 -7.40
C SER A 135 0.51 16.02 -8.28
N ALA A 136 1.61 15.37 -8.72
CA ALA A 136 2.57 16.00 -9.64
C ALA A 136 1.92 16.29 -11.00
N GLN A 137 1.21 15.31 -11.56
CA GLN A 137 0.53 15.47 -12.86
C GLN A 137 -0.60 16.51 -12.82
N ALA A 138 -1.39 16.52 -11.74
CA ALA A 138 -2.43 17.53 -11.54
C ALA A 138 -1.81 18.94 -11.46
N ALA A 139 -0.78 19.11 -10.63
CA ALA A 139 -0.10 20.39 -10.48
C ALA A 139 0.54 20.88 -11.79
N GLU A 140 1.22 19.98 -12.53
CA GLU A 140 1.82 20.29 -13.83
C GLU A 140 0.78 20.70 -14.86
N LYS A 141 -0.29 19.90 -15.00
CA LYS A 141 -1.33 20.15 -15.99
C LYS A 141 -2.01 21.52 -15.81
N PHE A 142 -2.11 21.99 -14.57
CA PHE A 142 -2.76 23.25 -14.23
C PHE A 142 -1.78 24.38 -13.90
N GLY A 143 -0.50 24.22 -14.28
CA GLY A 143 0.49 25.30 -14.24
C GLY A 143 1.07 25.60 -12.86
N ASP A 144 0.78 24.79 -11.84
CA ASP A 144 1.43 24.94 -10.52
C ASP A 144 2.80 24.26 -10.53
N ASN A 145 3.75 24.85 -11.24
CA ASN A 145 5.09 24.32 -11.43
C ASN A 145 5.83 24.12 -10.10
N LYS A 146 5.59 24.97 -9.09
CA LYS A 146 6.23 24.83 -7.77
C LYS A 146 5.79 23.56 -7.07
N ARG A 147 4.49 23.26 -7.10
CA ARG A 147 3.96 22.01 -6.54
C ARG A 147 4.39 20.80 -7.35
N ALA A 148 4.33 20.87 -8.68
CA ALA A 148 4.78 19.79 -9.55
C ALA A 148 6.23 19.40 -9.25
N LEU A 149 7.17 20.34 -9.17
CA LEU A 149 8.55 20.14 -8.80
C LEU A 149 8.70 19.45 -7.43
N LYS A 150 7.92 19.88 -6.42
CA LYS A 150 7.95 19.28 -5.09
C LYS A 150 7.55 17.81 -5.13
N TYR A 151 6.49 17.46 -5.84
CA TYR A 151 6.00 16.09 -5.95
C TYR A 151 6.92 15.22 -6.81
N TYR A 152 7.44 15.73 -7.93
CA TYR A 152 8.42 15.00 -8.74
C TYR A 152 9.70 14.69 -7.95
N LYS A 153 10.20 15.63 -7.12
CA LYS A 153 11.33 15.35 -6.21
C LYS A 153 11.03 14.25 -5.21
N ARG A 154 9.79 14.17 -4.70
CA ARG A 154 9.39 13.08 -3.78
C ARG A 154 9.39 11.71 -4.48
N LEU A 155 9.04 11.65 -5.78
CA LEU A 155 9.06 10.42 -6.56
C LEU A 155 10.46 9.84 -6.77
N LEU A 156 11.51 10.66 -6.67
CA LEU A 156 12.90 10.19 -6.75
C LEU A 156 13.31 9.24 -5.63
N LYS A 157 12.62 9.29 -4.49
CA LYS A 157 12.95 8.49 -3.30
C LYS A 157 12.64 6.99 -3.46
N ASN A 158 11.79 6.63 -4.42
CA ASN A 158 11.37 5.25 -4.63
C ASN A 158 11.81 4.78 -6.02
N ASP A 159 12.42 3.60 -6.09
CA ASP A 159 12.97 3.04 -7.33
C ASP A 159 11.92 2.86 -8.43
N GLN A 160 10.69 2.47 -8.07
CA GLN A 160 9.60 2.26 -9.03
C GLN A 160 9.15 3.56 -9.70
N THR A 161 9.22 4.69 -8.99
CA THR A 161 8.74 6.00 -9.47
C THR A 161 9.87 6.96 -9.84
N ARG A 162 11.12 6.62 -9.53
CA ARG A 162 12.30 7.46 -9.79
C ARG A 162 12.40 7.93 -11.22
N PHE A 163 12.20 7.03 -12.16
CA PHE A 163 12.24 7.37 -13.58
C PHE A 163 11.20 8.44 -13.95
N VAL A 164 9.96 8.30 -13.49
CA VAL A 164 8.88 9.28 -13.73
C VAL A 164 9.20 10.61 -13.06
N GLY A 165 9.75 10.57 -11.85
CA GLY A 165 10.22 11.77 -11.15
C GLY A 165 11.29 12.52 -11.94
N LEU A 166 12.28 11.80 -12.51
CA LEU A 166 13.32 12.38 -13.36
C LEU A 166 12.74 13.01 -14.62
N GLN A 167 11.80 12.33 -15.28
CA GLN A 167 11.15 12.87 -16.48
C GLN A 167 10.36 14.15 -16.20
N GLY A 168 9.58 14.17 -15.10
CA GLY A 168 8.85 15.37 -14.71
C GLY A 168 9.78 16.55 -14.39
N LEU A 169 10.87 16.29 -13.66
CA LEU A 169 11.88 17.34 -13.37
C LEU A 169 12.60 17.80 -14.64
N LEU A 170 12.98 16.89 -15.53
CA LEU A 170 13.57 17.18 -16.83
C LEU A 170 12.67 18.12 -17.63
N LYS A 171 11.39 17.79 -17.76
CA LYS A 171 10.42 18.62 -18.48
C LYS A 171 10.32 20.04 -17.89
N GLN A 172 10.27 20.15 -16.56
CA GLN A 172 10.23 21.46 -15.88
C GLN A 172 11.51 22.27 -16.13
N LYS A 173 12.68 21.63 -16.11
CA LYS A 173 13.95 22.29 -16.37
C LYS A 173 14.11 22.77 -17.81
N LEU A 174 13.60 22.01 -18.78
CA LEU A 174 13.52 22.43 -20.18
C LEU A 174 12.61 23.66 -20.34
N LEU A 175 11.47 23.70 -19.65
CA LEU A 175 10.57 24.86 -19.66
C LEU A 175 11.18 26.11 -19.02
N GLU A 176 12.06 25.93 -18.02
CA GLU A 176 12.81 27.00 -17.38
C GLU A 176 14.03 27.48 -18.21
N GLY A 177 14.40 26.76 -19.28
CA GLY A 177 15.61 27.02 -20.07
C GLY A 177 16.91 26.62 -19.34
N ASP A 178 16.80 25.85 -18.25
CA ASP A 178 17.98 25.35 -17.50
C ASP A 178 18.49 24.05 -18.17
N ASN A 179 19.12 24.22 -19.34
CA ASN A 179 19.60 23.11 -20.18
C ASN A 179 20.74 22.34 -19.50
N GLU A 180 21.49 22.97 -18.59
CA GLU A 180 22.56 22.29 -17.88
C GLU A 180 22.03 21.27 -16.88
N THR A 181 21.05 21.67 -16.05
CA THR A 181 20.39 20.74 -15.12
C THR A 181 19.56 19.71 -15.89
N ALA A 182 18.92 20.11 -17.01
CA ALA A 182 18.14 19.21 -17.86
C ALA A 182 19.02 18.09 -18.42
N LEU A 183 20.23 18.38 -18.88
CA LEU A 183 21.18 17.38 -19.37
C LEU A 183 21.51 16.33 -18.29
N LEU A 184 21.85 16.79 -17.08
CA LEU A 184 22.14 15.87 -15.97
C LEU A 184 20.94 14.98 -15.59
N LEU A 185 19.73 15.51 -15.66
CA LEU A 185 18.50 14.73 -15.43
C LEU A 185 18.22 13.73 -16.54
N ALA A 186 18.47 14.12 -17.80
CA ALA A 186 18.32 13.24 -18.95
C ALA A 186 19.32 12.07 -18.91
N GLU A 187 20.59 12.32 -18.56
CA GLU A 187 21.60 11.28 -18.36
C GLU A 187 21.20 10.28 -17.27
N LYS A 188 20.72 10.79 -16.11
CA LYS A 188 20.21 9.94 -15.05
C LYS A 188 18.98 9.13 -15.48
N ALA A 189 18.06 9.72 -16.24
CA ALA A 189 16.89 9.01 -16.78
C ALA A 189 17.34 7.92 -17.78
N PHE A 190 18.29 8.24 -18.64
CA PHE A 190 18.89 7.30 -19.61
C PHE A 190 19.57 6.12 -18.90
N SER A 191 20.28 6.34 -17.79
CA SER A 191 20.93 5.27 -17.03
C SER A 191 19.92 4.27 -16.44
N ILE A 192 18.68 4.71 -16.12
CA ILE A 192 17.63 3.85 -15.58
C ILE A 192 16.87 3.13 -16.71
N ARG A 193 16.55 3.85 -17.79
CA ARG A 193 15.82 3.31 -18.95
C ARG A 193 16.49 3.71 -20.28
N PRO A 194 17.51 2.97 -20.72
CA PRO A 194 18.27 3.32 -21.92
C PRO A 194 17.47 3.28 -23.23
N ASN A 195 16.33 2.59 -23.25
CA ASN A 195 15.51 2.40 -24.44
C ASN A 195 14.28 3.33 -24.48
N HIS A 196 14.20 4.34 -23.60
CA HIS A 196 13.05 5.23 -23.57
C HIS A 196 13.19 6.33 -24.62
N ASP A 197 12.30 6.31 -25.61
CA ASP A 197 12.35 7.14 -26.81
C ASP A 197 12.48 8.64 -26.54
N GLN A 198 11.55 9.18 -25.74
CA GLN A 198 11.56 10.61 -25.40
C GLN A 198 12.85 11.03 -24.67
N THR A 199 13.39 10.17 -23.79
CA THR A 199 14.64 10.46 -23.07
C THR A 199 15.82 10.49 -24.05
N LEU A 200 15.87 9.55 -25.00
CA LEU A 200 16.92 9.49 -26.01
C LEU A 200 16.93 10.73 -26.90
N ASN A 201 15.75 11.18 -27.35
CA ASN A 201 15.64 12.37 -28.19
C ASN A 201 16.08 13.63 -27.44
N VAL A 202 15.54 13.86 -26.24
CA VAL A 202 15.91 15.02 -25.42
C VAL A 202 17.40 15.02 -25.05
N LEU A 203 17.94 13.84 -24.69
CA LEU A 203 19.36 13.71 -24.36
C LEU A 203 20.24 14.06 -25.57
N PHE A 204 19.89 13.56 -26.75
CA PHE A 204 20.60 13.86 -27.99
C PHE A 204 20.57 15.37 -28.29
N ASP A 205 19.41 16.00 -28.20
CA ASP A 205 19.26 17.44 -28.48
C ASP A 205 20.11 18.28 -27.53
N LEU A 206 20.06 18.00 -26.22
CA LEU A 206 20.85 18.69 -25.21
C LEU A 206 22.37 18.48 -25.36
N GLN A 207 22.80 17.26 -25.74
CA GLN A 207 24.21 16.96 -26.00
C GLN A 207 24.73 17.69 -27.25
N THR A 208 23.94 17.76 -28.30
CA THR A 208 24.31 18.49 -29.52
C THR A 208 24.37 19.99 -29.28
N GLU A 209 23.44 20.56 -28.51
CA GLU A 209 23.44 21.97 -28.13
C GLU A 209 24.69 22.33 -27.31
N LYS A 210 25.10 21.44 -26.41
CA LYS A 210 26.31 21.61 -25.57
C LYS A 210 27.60 21.24 -26.30
N GLN A 211 27.53 20.81 -27.56
CA GLN A 211 28.66 20.33 -28.35
C GLN A 211 29.36 19.08 -27.77
N ASP A 212 28.63 18.30 -26.95
CA ASP A 212 29.12 16.97 -26.50
C ASP A 212 28.91 15.93 -27.60
N TRP A 213 29.77 16.00 -28.64
CA TRP A 213 29.67 15.12 -29.81
C TRP A 213 29.85 13.66 -29.46
N LYS A 214 30.70 13.34 -28.49
CA LYS A 214 30.94 11.95 -28.05
C LYS A 214 29.75 11.39 -27.28
N GLY A 215 29.09 12.18 -26.43
CA GLY A 215 27.83 11.83 -25.77
C GLY A 215 26.73 11.60 -26.79
N ALA A 216 26.55 12.52 -27.74
CA ALA A 216 25.55 12.42 -28.80
C ALA A 216 25.70 11.17 -29.65
N GLN A 217 26.95 10.77 -30.00
CA GLN A 217 27.23 9.52 -30.73
C GLN A 217 26.77 8.29 -29.93
N LYS A 218 27.03 8.24 -28.60
CA LYS A 218 26.58 7.15 -27.73
C LYS A 218 25.05 7.07 -27.69
N THR A 219 24.39 8.22 -27.63
CA THR A 219 22.92 8.31 -27.59
C THR A 219 22.29 7.84 -28.89
N ILE A 220 22.86 8.21 -30.07
CA ILE A 220 22.42 7.70 -31.37
C ILE A 220 22.59 6.18 -31.47
N LYS A 221 23.75 5.65 -31.08
CA LYS A 221 23.96 4.19 -31.05
C LYS A 221 22.96 3.47 -30.17
N ALA A 222 22.60 4.02 -29.03
CA ALA A 222 21.57 3.50 -28.13
C ALA A 222 20.19 3.55 -28.83
N ASN A 223 19.86 4.64 -29.51
CA ASN A 223 18.61 4.85 -30.22
C ASN A 223 18.42 3.81 -31.38
N VAL A 224 19.47 3.55 -32.15
CA VAL A 224 19.48 2.51 -33.19
C VAL A 224 19.33 1.11 -32.58
N ARG A 225 20.07 0.81 -31.48
CA ARG A 225 19.96 -0.48 -30.78
C ARG A 225 18.57 -0.71 -30.19
N ALA A 226 17.90 0.34 -29.71
CA ALA A 226 16.54 0.28 -29.22
C ALA A 226 15.49 0.13 -30.36
N GLY A 227 15.90 0.16 -31.62
CA GLY A 227 15.00 0.09 -32.76
C GLY A 227 14.12 1.34 -32.96
N LYS A 228 14.49 2.45 -32.34
CA LYS A 228 13.77 3.72 -32.41
C LYS A 228 14.22 4.61 -33.56
N LEU A 229 15.45 4.38 -34.04
CA LEU A 229 16.03 5.07 -35.18
C LEU A 229 16.45 4.05 -36.22
N PRO A 230 16.02 4.17 -37.51
CA PRO A 230 16.49 3.34 -38.59
C PRO A 230 18.03 3.39 -38.70
N LYS A 231 18.64 2.25 -38.98
CA LYS A 231 20.10 2.10 -39.01
C LYS A 231 20.80 3.05 -39.98
N ASP A 232 20.22 3.23 -41.18
CA ASP A 232 20.74 4.13 -42.22
C ASP A 232 20.72 5.60 -41.74
N ILE A 233 19.66 6.04 -41.07
CA ILE A 233 19.56 7.38 -40.52
C ILE A 233 20.55 7.53 -39.37
N GLY A 234 20.69 6.51 -38.51
CA GLY A 234 21.64 6.50 -37.39
C GLY A 234 23.07 6.67 -37.88
N LEU A 235 23.49 5.94 -38.96
CA LEU A 235 24.82 6.06 -39.54
C LEU A 235 25.08 7.44 -40.16
N ARG A 236 24.09 8.04 -40.82
CA ARG A 236 24.21 9.42 -41.35
C ARG A 236 24.40 10.43 -40.25
N ARG A 237 23.62 10.37 -39.17
CA ARG A 237 23.76 11.26 -38.02
C ARG A 237 25.09 11.07 -37.31
N GLU A 238 25.56 9.82 -37.18
CA GLU A 238 26.87 9.53 -36.57
C GLU A 238 28.02 10.13 -37.40
N ALA A 239 27.97 10.05 -38.74
CA ALA A 239 28.96 10.67 -39.61
C ALA A 239 29.00 12.21 -39.46
N ILE A 240 27.84 12.85 -39.35
CA ILE A 240 27.74 14.31 -39.11
C ILE A 240 28.39 14.68 -37.76
N LEU A 241 28.12 13.90 -36.70
CA LEU A 241 28.71 14.16 -35.40
C LEU A 241 30.22 13.96 -35.37
N LEU A 242 30.75 12.97 -36.13
CA LEU A 242 32.20 12.77 -36.27
C LEU A 242 32.85 13.96 -36.98
N LEU A 243 32.22 14.51 -38.02
CA LEU A 243 32.68 15.72 -38.68
C LEU A 243 32.65 16.94 -37.75
N ALA A 244 31.61 17.09 -36.94
CA ALA A 244 31.50 18.18 -35.97
C ALA A 244 32.56 18.06 -34.87
N ASP A 245 32.83 16.85 -34.37
CA ASP A 245 33.85 16.56 -33.37
C ASP A 245 35.27 16.88 -33.94
N ALA A 246 35.53 16.43 -35.19
CA ALA A 246 36.80 16.72 -35.84
C ALA A 246 37.02 18.22 -36.08
N LYS A 247 35.97 18.94 -36.49
CA LYS A 247 36.04 20.39 -36.67
C LYS A 247 36.31 21.10 -35.36
N ALA A 248 35.65 20.73 -34.27
CA ALA A 248 35.87 21.31 -32.91
C ALA A 248 37.27 21.05 -32.35
N MET A 249 37.99 20.04 -32.88
CA MET A 249 39.39 19.77 -32.49
C MET A 249 40.41 20.63 -33.27
N LEU A 250 40.00 21.27 -34.37
CA LEU A 250 40.85 22.12 -35.22
C LEU A 250 40.73 23.61 -34.87
N GLU A 251 39.69 23.98 -34.15
CA GLU A 251 39.48 25.33 -33.59
C GLU A 251 40.07 25.46 -32.16
#